data_cc0639cc89c8672b7476ecd5a635b255
#
_entry.id   cc0639cc89c8672b7476ecd5a635b255
#
_cell.length_a   1.000
_cell.length_b   1.000
_cell.length_c   1.000
_cell.angle_alpha   90.00
_cell.angle_beta   90.00
_cell.angle_gamma   90.00
#
_symmetry.space_group_name_H-M   'P 1'
#
loop_
_entity.id
_entity.type
_entity.pdbx_description
1 polymer ?
#
loop_
_entity_poly.entity_id
_entity_poly.type
_entity_poly.pdbx_seq_one_letter_code
_entity_poly.pdbx_strand_id
1 'polypeptide(L)'
;MGVTSKSAPLRGPRVWLRAFVGFYPPRDESARQLDPVAKFLFSARSVILVISAQAALIAGLLAITDGRFDALSFVLVLLGFVTAHAISNLSNDYFGHRRGHDTPDSPRMRYTMHPIASGVLDARALLVGLSILATIGIGIAVYFWAERGPLALAFSLAGLALLYLYDAAPKPLKSMGLGEVAAFLVWGPLMVGGGYFVITGQLSTTAFLVSVPYGLGVMSILVGKHIDQANFDRDHGQRTLPVVLGERRARALNRAVIVAMYLLVVALIVVERLTLFAVLVALALLRARRAFS
;
A
#
# COMPACT_ATOMS: atom_id res chain seq x y z
N MET A 1 5.90 45.57 -14.56
CA MET A 1 6.93 45.01 -13.65
C MET A 1 6.34 43.74 -13.05
N GLY A 2 6.70 42.58 -13.64
CA GLY A 2 6.25 41.29 -13.16
C GLY A 2 7.10 40.85 -11.99
N VAL A 3 6.49 40.67 -10.84
CA VAL A 3 7.16 40.03 -9.70
C VAL A 3 7.30 38.54 -10.05
N THR A 4 8.50 38.17 -10.53
CA THR A 4 8.87 36.76 -10.63
C THR A 4 8.94 36.18 -9.22
N SER A 5 7.87 35.50 -8.81
CA SER A 5 7.90 34.63 -7.62
C SER A 5 9.07 33.66 -7.81
N LYS A 6 10.16 33.88 -7.09
CA LYS A 6 11.25 32.90 -6.97
C LYS A 6 10.65 31.64 -6.37
N SER A 7 10.39 30.64 -7.20
CA SER A 7 9.96 29.32 -6.74
C SER A 7 10.98 28.83 -5.71
N ALA A 8 10.51 28.48 -4.51
CA ALA A 8 11.35 27.93 -3.46
C ALA A 8 12.11 26.71 -4.00
N PRO A 9 13.38 26.50 -3.60
CA PRO A 9 14.19 25.40 -4.11
C PRO A 9 13.47 24.07 -3.83
N LEU A 10 13.23 23.31 -4.89
CA LEU A 10 12.57 21.99 -4.84
C LEU A 10 13.57 20.90 -4.41
N ARG A 11 14.40 21.18 -3.38
CA ARG A 11 15.50 20.34 -2.91
C ARG A 11 15.58 20.32 -1.40
N GLY A 12 16.05 19.20 -0.87
CA GLY A 12 16.39 19.01 0.55
C GLY A 12 15.25 18.56 1.46
N PRO A 13 15.50 18.45 2.78
CA PRO A 13 14.64 17.75 3.74
C PRO A 13 13.18 18.26 3.80
N ARG A 14 12.97 19.56 3.59
CA ARG A 14 11.60 20.13 3.58
C ARG A 14 10.77 19.58 2.42
N VAL A 15 11.40 19.35 1.25
CA VAL A 15 10.71 18.76 0.10
C VAL A 15 10.49 17.27 0.30
N TRP A 16 11.46 16.57 0.91
CA TRP A 16 11.30 15.16 1.26
C TRP A 16 10.15 14.94 2.24
N LEU A 17 10.05 15.79 3.28
CA LEU A 17 8.92 15.72 4.22
C LEU A 17 7.56 15.91 3.52
N ARG A 18 7.49 16.82 2.53
CA ARG A 18 6.25 17.03 1.74
C ARG A 18 5.78 15.76 1.04
N ALA A 19 6.68 14.88 0.60
CA ALA A 19 6.33 13.61 -0.02
C ALA A 19 5.58 12.66 0.93
N PHE A 20 5.83 12.74 2.25
CA PHE A 20 5.17 11.93 3.27
C PHE A 20 3.86 12.55 3.78
N VAL A 21 3.71 13.87 3.75
CA VAL A 21 2.50 14.55 4.28
C VAL A 21 1.44 14.82 3.21
N GLY A 22 1.64 14.35 1.98
CA GLY A 22 0.61 14.41 0.92
C GLY A 22 0.63 15.68 0.07
N PHE A 23 1.69 16.48 0.15
CA PHE A 23 1.91 17.55 -0.82
C PHE A 23 2.43 16.96 -2.13
N TYR A 24 1.66 17.13 -3.18
CA TYR A 24 2.03 16.64 -4.50
C TYR A 24 3.19 17.46 -5.09
N PRO A 25 4.06 16.82 -5.91
CA PRO A 25 5.04 17.56 -6.67
C PRO A 25 4.35 18.54 -7.62
N PRO A 26 5.03 19.62 -8.02
CA PRO A 26 4.54 20.47 -9.08
C PRO A 26 4.18 19.64 -10.31
N ARG A 27 3.08 19.97 -10.98
CA ARG A 27 2.60 19.25 -12.18
C ARG A 27 3.24 19.77 -13.47
N ASP A 28 4.06 20.80 -13.37
CA ASP A 28 4.77 21.44 -14.45
C ASP A 28 6.21 20.94 -14.57
N GLU A 29 6.98 21.55 -15.48
CA GLU A 29 8.39 21.22 -15.71
C GLU A 29 9.27 21.34 -14.46
N SER A 30 8.84 22.09 -13.44
CA SER A 30 9.60 22.22 -12.18
C SER A 30 9.73 20.90 -11.41
N ALA A 31 8.84 19.93 -11.64
CA ALA A 31 8.99 18.60 -11.08
C ALA A 31 10.27 17.87 -11.55
N ARG A 32 10.73 18.18 -12.76
CA ARG A 32 12.01 17.66 -13.27
C ARG A 32 13.22 18.22 -12.52
N GLN A 33 13.04 19.35 -11.83
CA GLN A 33 14.07 20.02 -11.03
C GLN A 33 14.18 19.51 -9.59
N LEU A 34 13.30 18.61 -9.16
CA LEU A 34 13.40 17.93 -7.87
C LEU A 34 14.77 17.23 -7.74
N ASP A 35 15.31 17.20 -6.53
CA ASP A 35 16.49 16.38 -6.26
C ASP A 35 16.19 14.88 -6.39
N PRO A 36 17.20 14.01 -6.57
CA PRO A 36 16.99 12.58 -6.80
C PRO A 36 16.19 11.89 -5.68
N VAL A 37 16.38 12.30 -4.41
CA VAL A 37 15.66 11.73 -3.26
C VAL A 37 14.18 12.13 -3.33
N ALA A 38 13.89 13.41 -3.57
CA ALA A 38 12.52 13.89 -3.72
C ALA A 38 11.80 13.19 -4.89
N LYS A 39 12.45 13.06 -6.05
CA LYS A 39 11.92 12.32 -7.20
C LYS A 39 11.56 10.89 -6.83
N PHE A 40 12.44 10.21 -6.10
CA PHE A 40 12.23 8.84 -5.67
C PHE A 40 11.06 8.74 -4.67
N LEU A 41 11.03 9.59 -3.63
CA LEU A 41 9.97 9.59 -2.62
C LEU A 41 8.58 9.85 -3.23
N PHE A 42 8.46 10.82 -4.12
CA PHE A 42 7.19 11.07 -4.81
C PHE A 42 6.81 9.91 -5.75
N SER A 43 7.78 9.32 -6.45
CA SER A 43 7.55 8.16 -7.32
C SER A 43 7.12 6.92 -6.54
N ALA A 44 7.72 6.68 -5.38
CA ALA A 44 7.33 5.62 -4.45
C ALA A 44 5.97 5.87 -3.79
N ARG A 45 5.35 7.05 -4.00
CA ARG A 45 4.09 7.47 -3.37
C ARG A 45 4.16 7.40 -1.84
N SER A 46 5.20 8.00 -1.27
CA SER A 46 5.54 7.87 0.17
C SER A 46 4.38 8.17 1.12
N VAL A 47 3.44 9.06 0.73
CA VAL A 47 2.25 9.38 1.52
C VAL A 47 1.36 8.16 1.82
N ILE A 48 1.27 7.19 0.91
CA ILE A 48 0.43 6.00 1.12
C ILE A 48 1.18 4.83 1.77
N LEU A 49 2.51 4.94 1.94
CA LEU A 49 3.29 3.91 2.64
C LEU A 49 2.90 3.79 4.12
N VAL A 50 2.23 4.80 4.66
CA VAL A 50 1.63 4.78 6.00
C VAL A 50 0.70 3.57 6.21
N ILE A 51 0.03 3.09 5.16
CA ILE A 51 -0.83 1.90 5.23
C ILE A 51 0.02 0.68 5.65
N SER A 52 1.20 0.47 5.07
CA SER A 52 2.08 -0.64 5.48
C SER A 52 2.72 -0.42 6.84
N ALA A 53 3.05 0.83 7.19
CA ALA A 53 3.50 1.15 8.54
C ALA A 53 2.42 0.85 9.60
N GLN A 54 1.15 1.11 9.31
CA GLN A 54 0.04 0.75 10.20
C GLN A 54 -0.09 -0.77 10.40
N ALA A 55 0.11 -1.59 9.35
CA ALA A 55 0.12 -3.05 9.50
C ALA A 55 1.23 -3.50 10.47
N ALA A 56 2.44 -2.94 10.34
CA ALA A 56 3.53 -3.21 11.26
C ALA A 56 3.21 -2.75 12.70
N LEU A 57 2.60 -1.56 12.86
CA LEU A 57 2.19 -1.05 14.17
C LEU A 57 1.14 -1.95 14.82
N ILE A 58 0.15 -2.44 14.08
CA ILE A 58 -0.85 -3.38 14.61
C ILE A 58 -0.16 -4.67 15.09
N ALA A 59 0.72 -5.25 14.28
CA ALA A 59 1.48 -6.44 14.66
C ALA A 59 2.34 -6.20 15.90
N GLY A 60 3.03 -5.05 15.98
CA GLY A 60 3.85 -4.66 17.13
C GLY A 60 3.04 -4.42 18.40
N LEU A 61 1.89 -3.75 18.31
CA LEU A 61 1.00 -3.53 19.47
C LEU A 61 0.46 -4.86 20.01
N LEU A 62 0.07 -5.80 19.14
CA LEU A 62 -0.32 -7.14 19.57
C LEU A 62 0.82 -7.88 20.26
N ALA A 63 2.05 -7.76 19.74
CA ALA A 63 3.22 -8.34 20.38
C ALA A 63 3.51 -7.73 21.77
N ILE A 64 3.27 -6.41 21.94
CA ILE A 64 3.37 -5.74 23.26
C ILE A 64 2.32 -6.27 24.22
N THR A 65 1.05 -6.39 23.78
CA THR A 65 -0.03 -6.89 24.64
C THR A 65 0.22 -8.33 25.11
N ASP A 66 0.88 -9.13 24.27
CA ASP A 66 1.24 -10.52 24.60
C ASP A 66 2.56 -10.64 25.38
N GLY A 67 3.22 -9.51 25.72
CA GLY A 67 4.50 -9.49 26.43
C GLY A 67 5.68 -10.09 25.65
N ARG A 68 5.62 -10.08 24.30
CA ARG A 68 6.58 -10.75 23.41
C ARG A 68 7.19 -9.82 22.35
N PHE A 69 7.20 -8.53 22.66
CA PHE A 69 7.70 -7.52 21.73
C PHE A 69 9.24 -7.57 21.65
N ASP A 70 9.73 -7.73 20.43
CA ASP A 70 11.15 -7.56 20.09
C ASP A 70 11.34 -6.31 19.22
N ALA A 71 12.09 -5.34 19.75
CA ALA A 71 12.24 -4.03 19.14
C ALA A 71 12.98 -4.08 17.79
N LEU A 72 14.02 -4.92 17.68
CA LEU A 72 14.77 -5.06 16.43
C LEU A 72 13.89 -5.68 15.35
N SER A 73 13.22 -6.79 15.66
CA SER A 73 12.29 -7.43 14.73
C SER A 73 11.16 -6.48 14.31
N PHE A 74 10.61 -5.69 15.25
CA PHE A 74 9.60 -4.68 14.91
C PHE A 74 10.11 -3.63 13.91
N VAL A 75 11.30 -3.08 14.14
CA VAL A 75 11.91 -2.09 13.24
C VAL A 75 12.18 -2.69 11.86
N LEU A 76 12.67 -3.93 11.79
CA LEU A 76 12.90 -4.64 10.54
C LEU A 76 11.59 -4.96 9.81
N VAL A 77 10.52 -5.33 10.52
CA VAL A 77 9.17 -5.52 9.95
C VAL A 77 8.65 -4.22 9.37
N LEU A 78 8.73 -3.12 10.12
CA LEU A 78 8.30 -1.80 9.66
C LEU A 78 9.06 -1.39 8.38
N LEU A 79 10.38 -1.51 8.39
CA LEU A 79 11.22 -1.23 7.22
C LEU A 79 10.89 -2.16 6.05
N GLY A 80 10.75 -3.46 6.28
CA GLY A 80 10.43 -4.46 5.27
C GLY A 80 9.07 -4.20 4.60
N PHE A 81 8.03 -3.88 5.38
CA PHE A 81 6.70 -3.61 4.85
C PHE A 81 6.63 -2.32 4.05
N VAL A 82 7.26 -1.24 4.54
CA VAL A 82 7.36 0.02 3.80
C VAL A 82 8.14 -0.17 2.51
N THR A 83 9.24 -0.92 2.56
CA THR A 83 10.06 -1.28 1.38
C THR A 83 9.25 -2.08 0.36
N ALA A 84 8.55 -3.14 0.78
CA ALA A 84 7.72 -3.96 -0.10
C ALA A 84 6.60 -3.14 -0.76
N HIS A 85 5.96 -2.23 -0.03
CA HIS A 85 4.94 -1.33 -0.57
C HIS A 85 5.54 -0.34 -1.59
N ALA A 86 6.70 0.23 -1.31
CA ALA A 86 7.40 1.09 -2.26
C ALA A 86 7.78 0.34 -3.54
N ILE A 87 8.27 -0.90 -3.43
CA ILE A 87 8.52 -1.79 -4.58
C ILE A 87 7.22 -1.99 -5.39
N SER A 88 6.10 -2.30 -4.73
CA SER A 88 4.81 -2.48 -5.40
C SER A 88 4.39 -1.23 -6.19
N ASN A 89 4.53 -0.03 -5.60
CA ASN A 89 4.19 1.22 -6.26
C ASN A 89 5.07 1.50 -7.50
N LEU A 90 6.38 1.32 -7.37
CA LEU A 90 7.32 1.54 -8.47
C LEU A 90 7.18 0.48 -9.57
N SER A 91 6.96 -0.78 -9.20
CA SER A 91 6.68 -1.90 -10.11
C SER A 91 5.41 -1.64 -10.92
N ASN A 92 4.35 -1.19 -10.25
CA ASN A 92 3.10 -0.80 -10.90
C ASN A 92 3.32 0.29 -11.96
N ASP A 93 4.11 1.30 -11.64
CA ASP A 93 4.42 2.38 -12.58
C ASP A 93 5.28 1.89 -13.75
N TYR A 94 6.28 1.05 -13.49
CA TYR A 94 7.11 0.49 -14.54
C TYR A 94 6.33 -0.39 -15.52
N PHE A 95 5.58 -1.37 -15.00
CA PHE A 95 4.82 -2.30 -15.84
C PHE A 95 3.58 -1.67 -16.46
N GLY A 96 2.93 -0.71 -15.77
CA GLY A 96 1.81 0.06 -16.30
C GLY A 96 2.23 0.87 -17.51
N HIS A 97 3.35 1.62 -17.39
CA HIS A 97 3.92 2.36 -18.51
C HIS A 97 4.35 1.46 -19.68
N ARG A 98 5.06 0.37 -19.37
CA ARG A 98 5.55 -0.57 -20.39
C ARG A 98 4.42 -1.25 -21.18
N ARG A 99 3.25 -1.44 -20.56
CA ARG A 99 2.06 -2.01 -21.22
C ARG A 99 1.18 -0.97 -21.88
N GLY A 100 1.53 0.32 -21.83
CA GLY A 100 0.73 1.41 -22.39
C GLY A 100 -0.56 1.73 -21.63
N HIS A 101 -0.69 1.27 -20.37
CA HIS A 101 -1.87 1.55 -19.55
C HIS A 101 -1.80 2.93 -18.88
N ASP A 102 -0.60 3.42 -18.56
CA ASP A 102 -0.41 4.71 -17.93
C ASP A 102 -0.12 5.78 -18.99
N THR A 103 -1.19 6.37 -19.51
CA THR A 103 -1.18 7.44 -20.51
C THR A 103 -1.29 8.80 -19.83
N PRO A 104 -0.95 9.92 -20.51
CA PRO A 104 -1.05 11.27 -19.94
C PRO A 104 -2.45 11.68 -19.49
N ASP A 105 -3.49 11.06 -20.06
CA ASP A 105 -4.90 11.29 -19.73
C ASP A 105 -5.43 10.37 -18.63
N SER A 106 -4.60 9.48 -18.08
CA SER A 106 -5.01 8.58 -16.99
C SER A 106 -5.52 9.38 -15.79
N PRO A 107 -6.61 8.92 -15.10
CA PRO A 107 -7.20 9.62 -13.95
C PRO A 107 -6.19 9.93 -12.85
N ARG A 108 -5.17 9.09 -12.70
CA ARG A 108 -4.05 9.30 -11.79
C ARG A 108 -3.34 10.64 -12.01
N MET A 109 -3.18 11.08 -13.26
CA MET A 109 -2.50 12.34 -13.61
C MET A 109 -3.22 13.57 -13.07
N ARG A 110 -4.48 13.44 -12.61
CA ARG A 110 -5.22 14.55 -11.98
C ARG A 110 -4.70 14.91 -10.59
N TYR A 111 -4.07 13.95 -9.88
CA TYR A 111 -3.64 14.13 -8.49
C TYR A 111 -2.19 13.73 -8.21
N THR A 112 -1.53 12.97 -9.09
CA THR A 112 -0.12 12.64 -8.95
C THR A 112 0.51 12.47 -10.32
N MET A 113 1.82 12.71 -10.43
CA MET A 113 2.54 12.49 -11.67
C MET A 113 2.95 11.04 -11.82
N HIS A 114 2.95 10.56 -13.05
CA HIS A 114 3.56 9.29 -13.37
C HIS A 114 5.06 9.50 -13.58
N PRO A 115 5.95 8.82 -12.80
CA PRO A 115 7.39 9.13 -12.82
C PRO A 115 8.02 9.06 -14.21
N ILE A 116 7.68 8.04 -15.00
CA ILE A 116 8.26 7.83 -16.33
C ILE A 116 7.53 8.69 -17.38
N ALA A 117 6.19 8.63 -17.44
CA ALA A 117 5.42 9.35 -18.47
C ALA A 117 5.58 10.87 -18.37
N SER A 118 5.83 11.42 -17.16
CA SER A 118 6.09 12.84 -16.95
C SER A 118 7.58 13.22 -17.09
N GLY A 119 8.47 12.25 -17.34
CA GLY A 119 9.91 12.49 -17.47
C GLY A 119 10.59 12.94 -16.18
N VAL A 120 10.03 12.64 -15.02
CA VAL A 120 10.60 12.93 -13.69
C VAL A 120 11.73 11.97 -13.36
N LEU A 121 11.50 10.68 -13.65
CA LEU A 121 12.50 9.61 -13.63
C LEU A 121 12.53 8.91 -14.97
N ASP A 122 13.69 8.52 -15.44
CA ASP A 122 13.80 7.56 -16.52
C ASP A 122 13.59 6.12 -16.02
N ALA A 123 13.28 5.21 -16.93
CA ALA A 123 13.02 3.82 -16.59
C ALA A 123 14.24 3.13 -15.93
N ARG A 124 15.47 3.55 -16.28
CA ARG A 124 16.70 2.99 -15.71
C ARG A 124 16.89 3.42 -14.26
N ALA A 125 16.67 4.70 -13.95
CA ALA A 125 16.73 5.20 -12.57
C ALA A 125 15.68 4.53 -11.68
N LEU A 126 14.46 4.29 -12.21
CA LEU A 126 13.41 3.58 -11.50
C LEU A 126 13.82 2.12 -11.22
N LEU A 127 14.39 1.41 -12.19
CA LEU A 127 14.88 0.04 -12.02
C LEU A 127 16.04 -0.04 -11.02
N VAL A 128 16.95 0.93 -11.01
CA VAL A 128 18.01 1.02 -9.98
C VAL A 128 17.39 1.16 -8.59
N GLY A 129 16.41 2.06 -8.43
CA GLY A 129 15.69 2.20 -7.16
C GLY A 129 14.97 0.92 -6.72
N LEU A 130 14.30 0.22 -7.65
CA LEU A 130 13.69 -1.09 -7.40
C LEU A 130 14.73 -2.12 -6.94
N SER A 131 15.90 -2.17 -7.59
CA SER A 131 16.96 -3.12 -7.23
C SER A 131 17.51 -2.86 -5.83
N ILE A 132 17.70 -1.60 -5.45
CA ILE A 132 18.13 -1.22 -4.08
C ILE A 132 17.09 -1.68 -3.06
N LEU A 133 15.82 -1.35 -3.27
CA LEU A 133 14.75 -1.77 -2.37
C LEU A 133 14.61 -3.29 -2.30
N ALA A 134 14.73 -3.99 -3.44
CA ALA A 134 14.69 -5.45 -3.48
C ALA A 134 15.84 -6.07 -2.66
N THR A 135 17.05 -5.52 -2.76
CA THR A 135 18.19 -5.96 -1.96
C THR A 135 17.93 -5.80 -0.47
N ILE A 136 17.37 -4.65 -0.05
CA ILE A 136 16.99 -4.41 1.35
C ILE A 136 15.92 -5.43 1.79
N GLY A 137 14.87 -5.61 1.00
CA GLY A 137 13.79 -6.55 1.30
C GLY A 137 14.25 -8.00 1.39
N ILE A 138 15.14 -8.43 0.48
CA ILE A 138 15.75 -9.77 0.51
C ILE A 138 16.62 -9.93 1.76
N GLY A 139 17.43 -8.93 2.11
CA GLY A 139 18.25 -8.97 3.33
C GLY A 139 17.42 -9.16 4.60
N ILE A 140 16.30 -8.43 4.71
CA ILE A 140 15.35 -8.57 5.83
C ILE A 140 14.69 -9.97 5.82
N ALA A 141 14.29 -10.47 4.66
CA ALA A 141 13.68 -11.80 4.53
C ALA A 141 14.67 -12.92 4.91
N VAL A 142 15.93 -12.80 4.51
CA VAL A 142 17.00 -13.74 4.89
C VAL A 142 17.27 -13.69 6.39
N TYR A 143 17.32 -12.49 6.99
CA TYR A 143 17.45 -12.33 8.43
C TYR A 143 16.32 -13.08 9.17
N PHE A 144 15.06 -12.83 8.81
CA PHE A 144 13.94 -13.52 9.46
C PHE A 144 13.88 -15.02 9.17
N TRP A 145 14.33 -15.45 8.00
CA TRP A 145 14.50 -16.89 7.75
C TRP A 145 15.51 -17.52 8.73
N ALA A 146 16.65 -16.88 8.93
CA ALA A 146 17.67 -17.36 9.86
C ALA A 146 17.17 -17.38 11.32
N GLU A 147 16.45 -16.32 11.75
CA GLU A 147 15.98 -16.15 13.13
C GLU A 147 14.71 -16.94 13.47
N ARG A 148 13.79 -17.08 12.49
CA ARG A 148 12.42 -17.61 12.72
C ARG A 148 12.13 -18.88 11.89
N GLY A 149 13.09 -19.31 11.07
CA GLY A 149 13.03 -20.56 10.33
C GLY A 149 12.15 -20.54 9.08
N PRO A 150 11.80 -21.73 8.54
CA PRO A 150 11.16 -21.87 7.23
C PRO A 150 9.81 -21.17 7.10
N LEU A 151 9.08 -21.00 8.20
CA LEU A 151 7.76 -20.33 8.14
C LEU A 151 7.89 -18.84 7.84
N ALA A 152 8.93 -18.16 8.34
CA ALA A 152 9.22 -16.77 7.96
C ALA A 152 9.56 -16.64 6.48
N LEU A 153 10.31 -17.59 5.95
CA LEU A 153 10.58 -17.66 4.51
C LEU A 153 9.29 -17.88 3.71
N ALA A 154 8.39 -18.75 4.18
CA ALA A 154 7.11 -18.99 3.52
C ALA A 154 6.24 -17.72 3.45
N PHE A 155 6.15 -16.93 4.54
CA PHE A 155 5.47 -15.64 4.54
C PHE A 155 6.11 -14.64 3.55
N SER A 156 7.45 -14.58 3.54
CA SER A 156 8.20 -13.70 2.63
C SER A 156 7.98 -14.08 1.15
N LEU A 157 8.03 -15.39 0.84
CA LEU A 157 7.79 -15.90 -0.52
C LEU A 157 6.33 -15.70 -0.95
N ALA A 158 5.36 -15.88 -0.06
CA ALA A 158 3.95 -15.60 -0.35
C ALA A 158 3.73 -14.11 -0.67
N GLY A 159 4.34 -13.21 0.11
CA GLY A 159 4.31 -11.77 -0.15
C GLY A 159 4.96 -11.41 -1.49
N LEU A 160 6.13 -11.96 -1.78
CA LEU A 160 6.83 -11.76 -3.06
C LEU A 160 6.02 -12.30 -4.25
N ALA A 161 5.41 -13.48 -4.11
CA ALA A 161 4.56 -14.07 -5.14
C ALA A 161 3.35 -13.18 -5.43
N LEU A 162 2.66 -12.68 -4.41
CA LEU A 162 1.54 -11.75 -4.60
C LEU A 162 1.97 -10.43 -5.20
N LEU A 163 3.12 -9.89 -4.82
CA LEU A 163 3.70 -8.68 -5.40
C LEU A 163 3.96 -8.89 -6.90
N TYR A 164 4.61 -10.00 -7.28
CA TYR A 164 4.86 -10.34 -8.68
C TYR A 164 3.55 -10.54 -9.46
N LEU A 165 2.64 -11.34 -8.93
CA LEU A 165 1.37 -11.66 -9.57
C LEU A 165 0.46 -10.44 -9.72
N TYR A 166 0.58 -9.47 -8.81
CA TYR A 166 -0.26 -8.27 -8.82
C TYR A 166 -0.04 -7.41 -10.07
N ASP A 167 1.24 -7.15 -10.43
CA ASP A 167 1.61 -6.22 -11.50
C ASP A 167 2.50 -6.81 -12.58
N ALA A 168 3.50 -7.62 -12.20
CA ALA A 168 4.60 -8.02 -13.08
C ALA A 168 4.27 -9.23 -13.95
N ALA A 169 3.36 -10.10 -13.50
CA ALA A 169 2.97 -11.30 -14.23
C ALA A 169 2.40 -10.99 -15.62
N PRO A 170 2.52 -11.91 -16.59
CA PRO A 170 1.94 -11.74 -17.94
C PRO A 170 0.43 -11.44 -17.92
N LYS A 171 -0.29 -12.03 -16.96
CA LYS A 171 -1.70 -11.74 -16.66
C LYS A 171 -1.79 -11.27 -15.21
N PRO A 172 -1.66 -9.97 -14.93
CA PRO A 172 -1.60 -9.48 -13.55
C PRO A 172 -2.97 -9.56 -12.87
N LEU A 173 -2.98 -9.89 -11.57
CA LEU A 173 -4.21 -10.03 -10.78
C LEU A 173 -5.07 -8.77 -10.82
N LYS A 174 -4.46 -7.59 -10.81
CA LYS A 174 -5.19 -6.32 -10.92
C LYS A 174 -6.02 -6.20 -12.20
N SER A 175 -5.56 -6.81 -13.30
CA SER A 175 -6.26 -6.81 -14.59
C SER A 175 -7.23 -7.99 -14.77
N MET A 176 -7.43 -8.78 -13.71
CA MET A 176 -8.33 -9.94 -13.69
C MET A 176 -9.48 -9.79 -12.66
N GLY A 177 -9.60 -8.62 -12.02
CA GLY A 177 -10.56 -8.39 -10.95
C GLY A 177 -10.18 -9.04 -9.60
N LEU A 178 -8.92 -9.42 -9.45
CA LEU A 178 -8.40 -10.09 -8.24
C LEU A 178 -7.43 -9.20 -7.45
N GLY A 179 -7.16 -7.98 -7.93
CA GLY A 179 -6.21 -7.06 -7.28
C GLY A 179 -6.64 -6.67 -5.88
N GLU A 180 -7.92 -6.46 -5.66
CA GLU A 180 -8.50 -6.08 -4.37
C GLU A 180 -8.42 -7.21 -3.34
N VAL A 181 -8.62 -8.45 -3.79
CA VAL A 181 -8.43 -9.65 -2.96
C VAL A 181 -6.96 -9.84 -2.61
N ALA A 182 -6.06 -9.63 -3.56
CA ALA A 182 -4.63 -9.68 -3.32
C ALA A 182 -4.21 -8.62 -2.28
N ALA A 183 -4.75 -7.40 -2.37
CA ALA A 183 -4.51 -6.36 -1.38
C ALA A 183 -4.99 -6.77 0.02
N PHE A 184 -6.20 -7.35 0.13
CA PHE A 184 -6.69 -7.89 1.40
C PHE A 184 -5.72 -8.91 2.01
N LEU A 185 -5.26 -9.88 1.22
CA LEU A 185 -4.36 -10.93 1.69
C LEU A 185 -3.00 -10.38 2.12
N VAL A 186 -2.46 -9.41 1.38
CA VAL A 186 -1.16 -8.81 1.69
C VAL A 186 -1.22 -7.98 2.95
N TRP A 187 -2.10 -6.96 3.02
CA TRP A 187 -2.13 -6.04 4.16
C TRP A 187 -2.79 -6.65 5.40
N GLY A 188 -3.72 -7.59 5.24
CA GLY A 188 -4.31 -8.33 6.35
C GLY A 188 -3.40 -9.48 6.80
N PRO A 189 -3.69 -10.73 6.42
CA PRO A 189 -3.04 -11.93 6.97
C PRO A 189 -1.52 -11.94 6.85
N LEU A 190 -0.95 -11.54 5.71
CA LEU A 190 0.50 -11.61 5.51
C LEU A 190 1.25 -10.54 6.31
N MET A 191 0.83 -9.27 6.26
CA MET A 191 1.53 -8.22 6.98
C MET A 191 1.21 -8.23 8.47
N VAL A 192 -0.06 -8.27 8.89
CA VAL A 192 -0.37 -8.23 10.31
C VAL A 192 -0.10 -9.60 10.97
N GLY A 193 -0.63 -10.69 10.43
CA GLY A 193 -0.44 -12.04 10.99
C GLY A 193 1.01 -12.52 10.87
N GLY A 194 1.60 -12.42 9.67
CA GLY A 194 3.00 -12.76 9.44
C GLY A 194 3.97 -11.82 10.16
N GLY A 195 3.67 -10.52 10.22
CA GLY A 195 4.44 -9.53 10.98
C GLY A 195 4.47 -9.84 12.48
N TYR A 196 3.33 -10.17 13.06
CA TYR A 196 3.26 -10.64 14.44
C TYR A 196 4.16 -11.88 14.64
N PHE A 197 4.05 -12.87 13.75
CA PHE A 197 4.87 -14.08 13.83
C PHE A 197 6.37 -13.77 13.82
N VAL A 198 6.87 -12.94 12.92
CA VAL A 198 8.31 -12.67 12.85
C VAL A 198 8.80 -11.80 14.00
N ILE A 199 7.94 -10.95 14.60
CA ILE A 199 8.27 -10.18 15.82
C ILE A 199 8.37 -11.10 17.02
N THR A 200 7.41 -12.02 17.20
CA THR A 200 7.27 -12.80 18.44
C THR A 200 7.86 -14.21 18.36
N GLY A 201 8.08 -14.73 17.17
CA GLY A 201 8.43 -16.14 16.92
C GLY A 201 7.25 -17.10 17.04
N GLN A 202 6.01 -16.62 17.22
CA GLN A 202 4.83 -17.46 17.44
C GLN A 202 3.65 -17.07 16.56
N LEU A 203 2.89 -18.07 16.11
CA LEU A 203 1.61 -17.84 15.46
C LEU A 203 0.55 -17.44 16.49
N SER A 204 -0.31 -16.49 16.13
CA SER A 204 -1.42 -16.06 16.96
C SER A 204 -2.72 -16.02 16.16
N THR A 205 -3.69 -16.82 16.58
CA THR A 205 -5.04 -16.75 16.02
C THR A 205 -5.65 -15.35 16.17
N THR A 206 -5.37 -14.69 17.30
CA THR A 206 -5.80 -13.29 17.52
C THR A 206 -5.21 -12.36 16.48
N ALA A 207 -3.90 -12.46 16.18
CA ALA A 207 -3.27 -11.61 15.17
C ALA A 207 -3.89 -11.82 13.78
N PHE A 208 -4.18 -13.06 13.38
CA PHE A 208 -4.88 -13.34 12.12
C PHE A 208 -6.33 -12.84 12.11
N LEU A 209 -7.06 -12.98 13.19
CA LEU A 209 -8.43 -12.43 13.29
C LEU A 209 -8.44 -10.90 13.22
N VAL A 210 -7.55 -10.23 13.94
CA VAL A 210 -7.42 -8.76 13.94
C VAL A 210 -6.94 -8.26 12.58
N SER A 211 -6.21 -9.06 11.82
CA SER A 211 -5.76 -8.71 10.47
C SER A 211 -6.90 -8.55 9.46
N VAL A 212 -8.02 -9.27 9.67
CA VAL A 212 -9.14 -9.30 8.73
C VAL A 212 -9.80 -7.92 8.56
N PRO A 213 -10.29 -7.24 9.62
CA PRO A 213 -10.87 -5.91 9.45
C PRO A 213 -9.87 -4.90 8.87
N TYR A 214 -8.58 -5.00 9.20
CA TYR A 214 -7.57 -4.14 8.61
C TYR A 214 -7.42 -4.37 7.10
N GLY A 215 -7.28 -5.64 6.67
CA GLY A 215 -7.21 -6.03 5.27
C GLY A 215 -8.45 -5.61 4.48
N LEU A 216 -9.67 -5.74 5.06
CA LEU A 216 -10.92 -5.25 4.46
C LEU A 216 -10.91 -3.73 4.26
N GLY A 217 -10.36 -2.98 5.22
CA GLY A 217 -10.18 -1.54 5.08
C GLY A 217 -9.31 -1.18 3.88
N VAL A 218 -8.17 -1.84 3.71
CA VAL A 218 -7.27 -1.64 2.57
C VAL A 218 -7.94 -2.06 1.24
N MET A 219 -8.63 -3.20 1.23
CA MET A 219 -9.42 -3.64 0.08
C MET A 219 -10.45 -2.57 -0.32
N SER A 220 -11.18 -2.00 0.64
CA SER A 220 -12.18 -0.97 0.41
C SER A 220 -11.59 0.29 -0.24
N ILE A 221 -10.41 0.74 0.20
CA ILE A 221 -9.69 1.87 -0.41
C ILE A 221 -9.40 1.57 -1.89
N LEU A 222 -8.94 0.36 -2.19
CA LEU A 222 -8.58 -0.02 -3.56
C LEU A 222 -9.82 -0.18 -4.45
N VAL A 223 -10.91 -0.77 -3.91
CA VAL A 223 -12.21 -0.83 -4.62
C VAL A 223 -12.70 0.58 -4.95
N GLY A 224 -12.68 1.51 -4.00
CA GLY A 224 -13.08 2.90 -4.21
C GLY A 224 -12.27 3.57 -5.32
N LYS A 225 -10.94 3.43 -5.28
CA LYS A 225 -10.05 3.93 -6.33
C LYS A 225 -10.42 3.38 -7.71
N HIS A 226 -10.65 2.07 -7.83
CA HIS A 226 -10.97 1.47 -9.11
C HIS A 226 -12.39 1.79 -9.57
N ILE A 227 -13.34 2.09 -8.69
CA ILE A 227 -14.65 2.63 -9.08
C ILE A 227 -14.47 3.97 -9.79
N ASP A 228 -13.66 4.89 -9.24
CA ASP A 228 -13.39 6.20 -9.85
C ASP A 228 -12.67 6.09 -11.21
N GLN A 229 -11.96 4.99 -11.45
CA GLN A 229 -11.18 4.75 -12.65
C GLN A 229 -11.85 3.75 -13.62
N ALA A 230 -13.04 3.22 -13.30
CA ALA A 230 -13.64 2.08 -14.01
C ALA A 230 -13.85 2.31 -15.51
N ASN A 231 -14.24 3.52 -15.95
CA ASN A 231 -14.41 3.83 -17.36
C ASN A 231 -13.06 3.84 -18.08
N PHE A 232 -12.06 4.52 -17.50
CA PHE A 232 -10.71 4.57 -18.04
C PHE A 232 -10.09 3.15 -18.11
N ASP A 233 -10.22 2.37 -17.04
CA ASP A 233 -9.70 1.00 -16.97
C ASP A 233 -10.33 0.13 -18.08
N ARG A 234 -11.64 0.26 -18.31
CA ARG A 234 -12.37 -0.47 -19.37
C ARG A 234 -11.85 -0.10 -20.75
N ASP A 235 -11.70 1.19 -21.02
CA ASP A 235 -11.28 1.72 -22.33
C ASP A 235 -9.82 1.31 -22.64
N HIS A 236 -9.00 1.04 -21.61
CA HIS A 236 -7.63 0.55 -21.73
C HIS A 236 -7.46 -0.96 -21.47
N GLY A 237 -8.55 -1.72 -21.55
CA GLY A 237 -8.52 -3.18 -21.46
C GLY A 237 -8.20 -3.74 -20.06
N GLN A 238 -8.23 -2.90 -19.00
CA GLN A 238 -8.05 -3.33 -17.62
C GLN A 238 -9.37 -3.88 -17.08
N ARG A 239 -9.34 -5.12 -16.62
CA ARG A 239 -10.51 -5.77 -16.01
C ARG A 239 -10.42 -5.74 -14.49
N THR A 240 -10.32 -4.53 -13.89
CA THR A 240 -10.38 -4.35 -12.45
C THR A 240 -11.73 -4.82 -11.89
N LEU A 241 -11.82 -5.08 -10.58
CA LEU A 241 -13.03 -5.63 -9.97
C LEU A 241 -14.29 -4.80 -10.30
N PRO A 242 -14.28 -3.45 -10.25
CA PRO A 242 -15.42 -2.65 -10.66
C PRO A 242 -15.77 -2.76 -12.16
N VAL A 243 -14.79 -2.97 -13.02
CA VAL A 243 -15.05 -3.21 -14.45
C VAL A 243 -15.75 -4.55 -14.67
N VAL A 244 -15.35 -5.59 -13.91
CA VAL A 244 -15.95 -6.93 -14.01
C VAL A 244 -17.36 -6.96 -13.43
N LEU A 245 -17.59 -6.34 -12.27
CA LEU A 245 -18.89 -6.36 -11.57
C LEU A 245 -19.90 -5.34 -12.12
N GLY A 246 -19.41 -4.28 -12.76
CA GLY A 246 -20.15 -3.06 -13.03
C GLY A 246 -20.23 -2.15 -11.82
N GLU A 247 -20.37 -0.84 -12.06
CA GLU A 247 -20.25 0.21 -11.04
C GLU A 247 -21.25 0.00 -9.87
N ARG A 248 -22.51 -0.29 -10.16
CA ARG A 248 -23.57 -0.48 -9.14
C ARG A 248 -23.22 -1.60 -8.15
N ARG A 249 -22.77 -2.76 -8.66
CA ARG A 249 -22.41 -3.91 -7.81
C ARG A 249 -21.11 -3.65 -7.07
N ALA A 250 -20.14 -2.99 -7.70
CA ALA A 250 -18.88 -2.62 -7.05
C ALA A 250 -19.10 -1.64 -5.88
N ARG A 251 -19.97 -0.63 -6.04
CA ARG A 251 -20.38 0.26 -4.94
C ARG A 251 -21.09 -0.49 -3.82
N ALA A 252 -22.01 -1.41 -4.15
CA ALA A 252 -22.68 -2.25 -3.15
C ALA A 252 -21.69 -3.14 -2.39
N LEU A 253 -20.76 -3.79 -3.10
CA LEU A 253 -19.68 -4.57 -2.50
C LEU A 253 -18.81 -3.72 -1.56
N ASN A 254 -18.39 -2.54 -2.01
CA ASN A 254 -17.55 -1.67 -1.18
C ASN A 254 -18.26 -1.26 0.13
N ARG A 255 -19.53 -0.93 0.05
CA ARG A 255 -20.37 -0.65 1.24
C ARG A 255 -20.43 -1.86 2.17
N ALA A 256 -20.67 -3.06 1.61
CA ALA A 256 -20.70 -4.29 2.40
C ALA A 256 -19.35 -4.59 3.08
N VAL A 257 -18.24 -4.39 2.38
CA VAL A 257 -16.89 -4.52 2.93
C VAL A 257 -16.65 -3.55 4.08
N ILE A 258 -17.06 -2.28 3.94
CA ILE A 258 -16.94 -1.28 5.02
C ILE A 258 -17.79 -1.69 6.23
N VAL A 259 -19.03 -2.10 6.02
CA VAL A 259 -19.90 -2.57 7.12
C VAL A 259 -19.30 -3.80 7.80
N ALA A 260 -18.86 -4.80 7.03
CA ALA A 260 -18.23 -6.00 7.56
C ALA A 260 -16.99 -5.69 8.40
N MET A 261 -16.14 -4.74 7.94
CA MET A 261 -14.96 -4.29 8.69
C MET A 261 -15.34 -3.80 10.09
N TYR A 262 -16.36 -2.92 10.22
CA TYR A 262 -16.79 -2.40 11.53
C TYR A 262 -17.47 -3.47 12.39
N LEU A 263 -18.32 -4.31 11.79
CA LEU A 263 -18.95 -5.41 12.52
C LEU A 263 -17.93 -6.41 13.08
N LEU A 264 -16.87 -6.70 12.32
CA LEU A 264 -15.78 -7.56 12.78
C LEU A 264 -15.00 -6.93 13.94
N VAL A 265 -14.73 -5.60 13.90
CA VAL A 265 -14.10 -4.93 15.05
C VAL A 265 -14.98 -5.06 16.30
N VAL A 266 -16.31 -4.82 16.19
CA VAL A 266 -17.23 -4.99 17.32
C VAL A 266 -17.24 -6.45 17.81
N ALA A 267 -17.32 -7.41 16.90
CA ALA A 267 -17.28 -8.84 17.25
C ALA A 267 -16.00 -9.20 18.00
N LEU A 268 -14.82 -8.69 17.53
CA LEU A 268 -13.54 -8.94 18.17
C LEU A 268 -13.44 -8.31 19.58
N ILE A 269 -14.10 -7.16 19.82
CA ILE A 269 -14.23 -6.59 21.16
C ILE A 269 -15.10 -7.47 22.05
N VAL A 270 -16.25 -7.91 21.54
CA VAL A 270 -17.20 -8.77 22.30
C VAL A 270 -16.58 -10.11 22.70
N VAL A 271 -15.74 -10.71 21.82
CA VAL A 271 -15.05 -11.96 22.13
C VAL A 271 -13.67 -11.72 22.80
N GLU A 272 -13.46 -10.52 23.32
CA GLU A 272 -12.26 -10.13 24.12
C GLU A 272 -10.91 -10.31 23.39
N ARG A 273 -10.92 -10.25 22.04
CA ARG A 273 -9.71 -10.29 21.23
C ARG A 273 -9.13 -8.89 20.97
N LEU A 274 -9.93 -7.84 21.15
CA LEU A 274 -9.54 -6.44 21.11
C LEU A 274 -10.01 -5.73 22.38
N THR A 275 -9.25 -4.74 22.82
CA THR A 275 -9.65 -3.87 23.93
C THR A 275 -10.81 -2.96 23.53
N LEU A 276 -11.58 -2.47 24.52
CA LEU A 276 -12.70 -1.53 24.27
C LEU A 276 -12.23 -0.25 23.55
N PHE A 277 -10.98 0.15 23.71
CA PHE A 277 -10.41 1.29 22.98
C PHE A 277 -10.45 1.14 21.46
N ALA A 278 -10.55 -0.08 20.93
CA ALA A 278 -10.72 -0.30 19.49
C ALA A 278 -12.03 0.31 18.95
N VAL A 279 -13.02 0.63 19.81
CA VAL A 279 -14.23 1.35 19.43
C VAL A 279 -13.93 2.73 18.85
N LEU A 280 -12.75 3.32 19.17
CA LEU A 280 -12.32 4.61 18.61
C LEU A 280 -12.23 4.60 17.08
N VAL A 281 -12.10 3.43 16.46
CA VAL A 281 -12.19 3.30 14.99
C VAL A 281 -13.53 3.82 14.45
N ALA A 282 -14.59 3.81 15.28
CA ALA A 282 -15.90 4.34 14.91
C ALA A 282 -15.88 5.87 14.64
N LEU A 283 -14.88 6.59 15.14
CA LEU A 283 -14.71 8.02 14.79
C LEU A 283 -14.52 8.22 13.28
N ALA A 284 -13.95 7.24 12.59
CA ALA A 284 -13.81 7.26 11.14
C ALA A 284 -15.15 7.13 10.40
N LEU A 285 -16.22 6.63 11.05
CA LEU A 285 -17.58 6.56 10.46
C LEU A 285 -18.09 7.93 10.02
N LEU A 286 -17.70 9.01 10.73
CA LEU A 286 -18.06 10.38 10.34
C LEU A 286 -17.59 10.73 8.92
N ARG A 287 -16.49 10.13 8.48
CA ARG A 287 -15.97 10.27 7.12
C ARG A 287 -16.41 9.12 6.20
N ALA A 288 -16.47 7.91 6.71
CA ALA A 288 -16.89 6.74 5.95
C ALA A 288 -18.32 6.86 5.42
N ARG A 289 -19.24 7.55 6.14
CA ARG A 289 -20.62 7.78 5.67
C ARG A 289 -20.68 8.46 4.30
N ARG A 290 -19.67 9.22 3.88
CA ARG A 290 -19.60 9.79 2.53
C ARG A 290 -19.50 8.72 1.43
N ALA A 291 -19.07 7.51 1.75
CA ALA A 291 -19.05 6.38 0.81
C ALA A 291 -20.46 5.78 0.60
N PHE A 292 -21.45 6.19 1.41
CA PHE A 292 -22.83 5.72 1.34
C PHE A 292 -23.77 6.72 0.67
N SER A 293 -23.32 7.96 0.47
CA SER A 293 -24.02 8.96 -0.35
C SER A 293 -23.64 8.80 -1.82
#